data_edd7582225975f45706e1556bc8522d0
#
_entry.id   edd7582225975f45706e1556bc8522d0
#
_cell.length_a   1.000
_cell.length_b   1.000
_cell.length_c   1.000
_cell.angle_alpha   90.00
_cell.angle_beta   90.00
_cell.angle_gamma   90.00
#
_symmetry.space_group_name_H-M   'P 1'
#
loop_
_entity.id
_entity.type
_entity.pdbx_description
1 polymer ?
#
loop_
_entity_poly.entity_id
_entity_poly.type
_entity_poly.pdbx_seq_one_letter_code
_entity_poly.pdbx_strand_id
1 'polypeptide(L)'
;MNKQAIITILLALAAVAGQAQEPFFCTDSAVVRGRIVDYSPAMGFQNLTVQVTDIFTGELKTATAEIREDGTFEKRLLLHHPILNWFYTSEIHISKQQVPFYLCPGDTLDITICFHDGDVPDCRYRGGHSAEVARLLKVRNDYLSLQKHCRFFEGDIEAYNHFADSLYTTWQRKIGAIADAHHFTSFERRLAECDMAAVFGTAYLSYFSQIQDKMAQDDPAAPYTAGNAMMERLSLPEMYPLLSRLPNNDSLMLATKFFQWYLNALEFSAPFRYPLFVKRGMAWGNSRDEVTEQLSLLRDTGRRLFALENDGLPIQLLQLHCINEAIGEWLETDTAEENFRSTRSFLTHPTLQRKAQQIFDEQANMDSTLPLPEGDAAHFVKDILALYPGRYIVLDFWAMWCAPCKAEIRATKEFRHRLQERSDVKFVFLANERNPNREDYLAFVQENLEGEENIAIDDNRFHQLQELFSFNAIPFNVTLTPDGRIVRDGLLLRAAKAGFDRFILMLEEMKAKLEE
;
A
#
# COMPACT_ATOMS: atom_id res chain seq x y z
N MET A 1 51.71 28.98 13.62
CA MET A 1 50.80 28.47 12.56
C MET A 1 50.36 29.63 11.70
N ASN A 2 50.56 29.55 10.42
CA ASN A 2 50.31 30.64 9.45
C ASN A 2 48.79 30.80 9.25
N LYS A 3 48.26 32.03 9.17
CA LYS A 3 46.80 32.27 8.97
C LYS A 3 46.21 31.50 7.79
N GLN A 4 47.00 31.27 6.74
CA GLN A 4 46.59 30.42 5.61
C GLN A 4 46.39 28.94 5.98
N ALA A 5 47.19 28.38 6.90
CA ALA A 5 47.00 27.00 7.37
C ALA A 5 45.74 26.82 8.23
N ILE A 6 45.38 27.85 9.00
CA ILE A 6 44.16 27.87 9.82
C ILE A 6 42.92 27.99 8.91
N ILE A 7 42.98 28.81 7.85
CA ILE A 7 41.89 28.95 6.87
C ILE A 7 41.72 27.67 6.06
N THR A 8 42.81 26.99 5.66
CA THR A 8 42.73 25.72 4.95
C THR A 8 42.18 24.59 5.83
N ILE A 9 42.54 24.56 7.12
CA ILE A 9 42.00 23.60 8.07
C ILE A 9 40.54 23.89 8.37
N LEU A 10 40.11 25.16 8.49
CA LEU A 10 38.72 25.54 8.67
C LEU A 10 37.88 25.26 7.42
N LEU A 11 38.44 25.45 6.20
CA LEU A 11 37.77 25.08 4.95
C LEU A 11 37.70 23.53 4.77
N ALA A 12 38.73 22.79 5.18
CA ALA A 12 38.70 21.33 5.19
C ALA A 12 37.74 20.77 6.26
N LEU A 13 37.67 21.38 7.43
CA LEU A 13 36.68 21.03 8.47
C LEU A 13 35.27 21.45 8.06
N ALA A 14 35.07 22.55 7.33
CA ALA A 14 33.79 22.92 6.76
C ALA A 14 33.36 22.00 5.60
N ALA A 15 34.31 21.49 4.81
CA ALA A 15 34.04 20.51 3.77
C ALA A 15 33.75 19.10 4.31
N VAL A 16 34.24 18.77 5.49
CA VAL A 16 33.93 17.50 6.20
C VAL A 16 32.64 17.64 7.05
N ALA A 17 32.26 18.88 7.44
CA ALA A 17 31.00 19.15 8.15
C ALA A 17 29.79 19.36 7.23
N GLY A 18 29.91 19.18 5.93
CA GLY A 18 28.93 19.65 4.94
C GLY A 18 28.24 18.59 4.10
N GLN A 19 28.20 17.33 4.49
CA GLN A 19 27.14 16.42 4.07
C GLN A 19 26.40 15.98 5.33
N ALA A 20 25.56 16.86 5.84
CA ALA A 20 24.46 16.43 6.70
C ALA A 20 23.67 15.44 5.82
N GLN A 21 23.78 14.15 6.11
CA GLN A 21 22.95 13.12 5.50
C GLN A 21 21.51 13.59 5.68
N GLU A 22 20.81 13.83 4.57
CA GLU A 22 19.42 14.26 4.64
C GLU A 22 18.65 13.30 5.54
N PRO A 23 17.78 13.80 6.42
CA PRO A 23 17.07 12.93 7.35
C PRO A 23 16.25 11.93 6.53
N PHE A 24 16.35 10.64 6.85
CA PHE A 24 15.66 9.57 6.13
C PHE A 24 14.16 9.88 5.96
N PHE A 25 13.52 10.41 6.99
CA PHE A 25 12.14 10.90 6.92
C PHE A 25 12.15 12.40 6.62
N CYS A 26 11.82 12.73 5.40
CA CYS A 26 11.60 14.08 4.91
C CYS A 26 10.35 14.08 4.02
N THR A 27 9.44 15.03 4.20
CA THR A 27 8.26 15.13 3.34
C THR A 27 8.47 16.19 2.30
N ASP A 28 8.56 15.81 1.03
CA ASP A 28 8.66 16.73 -0.10
C ASP A 28 8.15 16.08 -1.38
N SER A 29 7.90 16.90 -2.39
CA SER A 29 7.48 16.47 -3.72
C SER A 29 8.69 16.09 -4.58
N ALA A 30 8.70 14.85 -5.06
CA ALA A 30 9.61 14.42 -6.13
C ALA A 30 8.94 14.54 -7.50
N VAL A 31 9.70 14.88 -8.52
CA VAL A 31 9.22 14.98 -9.92
C VAL A 31 9.93 13.92 -10.77
N VAL A 32 9.14 13.07 -11.41
CA VAL A 32 9.63 12.16 -12.44
C VAL A 32 9.11 12.63 -13.77
N ARG A 33 10.00 12.90 -14.70
CA ARG A 33 9.65 13.22 -16.09
C ARG A 33 10.51 12.40 -17.02
N GLY A 34 10.00 12.12 -18.20
CA GLY A 34 10.76 11.30 -19.11
C GLY A 34 10.17 11.20 -20.50
N ARG A 35 10.79 10.31 -21.26
CA ARG A 35 10.37 10.00 -22.62
C ARG A 35 10.50 8.50 -22.88
N ILE A 36 9.48 7.94 -23.51
CA ILE A 36 9.52 6.61 -24.10
C ILE A 36 9.97 6.77 -25.55
N VAL A 37 11.04 6.08 -25.92
CA VAL A 37 11.60 6.12 -27.27
C VAL A 37 10.66 5.35 -28.20
N ASP A 38 10.40 5.95 -29.38
CA ASP A 38 9.52 5.38 -30.42
C ASP A 38 8.12 5.00 -29.89
N TYR A 39 7.61 5.78 -28.95
CA TYR A 39 6.28 5.56 -28.40
C TYR A 39 5.20 5.63 -29.46
N SER A 40 4.27 4.70 -29.37
CA SER A 40 3.03 4.70 -30.13
C SER A 40 1.89 4.14 -29.26
N PRO A 41 0.66 4.67 -29.34
CA PRO A 41 -0.51 4.07 -28.69
C PRO A 41 -0.73 2.59 -29.06
N ALA A 42 -0.22 2.13 -30.21
CA ALA A 42 -0.23 0.73 -30.62
C ALA A 42 0.60 -0.20 -29.71
N MET A 43 1.43 0.35 -28.80
CA MET A 43 2.11 -0.41 -27.74
C MET A 43 1.14 -0.96 -26.68
N GLY A 44 -0.15 -0.53 -26.71
CA GLY A 44 -1.19 -1.07 -25.84
C GLY A 44 -1.30 -0.40 -24.47
N PHE A 45 -0.57 0.69 -24.21
CA PHE A 45 -0.67 1.46 -22.98
C PHE A 45 -0.55 2.96 -23.23
N GLN A 46 -1.21 3.77 -22.39
CA GLN A 46 -1.24 5.23 -22.48
C GLN A 46 -0.77 5.90 -21.19
N ASN A 47 -0.40 5.14 -20.19
CA ASN A 47 0.11 5.66 -18.93
C ASN A 47 1.20 4.77 -18.32
N LEU A 48 1.94 5.35 -17.40
CA LEU A 48 2.82 4.65 -16.47
C LEU A 48 2.22 4.81 -15.07
N THR A 49 1.96 3.71 -14.42
CA THR A 49 1.36 3.69 -13.08
C THR A 49 2.38 3.27 -12.04
N VAL A 50 2.33 3.88 -10.87
CA VAL A 50 3.11 3.49 -9.70
C VAL A 50 2.21 3.40 -8.47
N GLN A 51 2.44 2.40 -7.64
CA GLN A 51 1.81 2.28 -6.34
C GLN A 51 2.83 2.64 -5.26
N VAL A 52 2.51 3.63 -4.46
CA VAL A 52 3.33 4.09 -3.33
C VAL A 52 2.53 3.89 -2.05
N THR A 53 3.11 3.17 -1.09
CA THR A 53 2.49 3.01 0.21
C THR A 53 2.93 4.16 1.12
N ASP A 54 1.96 4.81 1.77
CA ASP A 54 2.25 5.67 2.90
C ASP A 54 2.61 4.79 4.10
N ILE A 55 3.89 4.79 4.46
CA ILE A 55 4.43 3.92 5.50
C ILE A 55 3.86 4.23 6.89
N PHE A 56 3.30 5.40 7.11
CA PHE A 56 2.76 5.82 8.40
C PHE A 56 1.31 5.37 8.61
N THR A 57 0.54 5.28 7.51
CA THR A 57 -0.86 4.85 7.56
C THR A 57 -1.08 3.44 7.02
N GLY A 58 -0.11 2.87 6.32
CA GLY A 58 -0.27 1.62 5.57
C GLY A 58 -1.09 1.76 4.28
N GLU A 59 -1.59 2.96 3.97
CA GLU A 59 -2.44 3.21 2.81
C GLU A 59 -1.64 3.12 1.51
N LEU A 60 -2.12 2.33 0.57
CA LEU A 60 -1.53 2.19 -0.76
C LEU A 60 -2.18 3.20 -1.71
N LYS A 61 -1.39 4.14 -2.23
CA LYS A 61 -1.82 5.16 -3.18
C LYS A 61 -1.34 4.82 -4.59
N THR A 62 -2.24 4.93 -5.56
CA THR A 62 -1.92 4.80 -6.98
C THR A 62 -1.66 6.19 -7.55
N ALA A 63 -0.58 6.35 -8.32
CA ALA A 63 -0.27 7.55 -9.07
C ALA A 63 -0.02 7.19 -10.54
N THR A 64 -0.59 7.95 -11.46
CA THR A 64 -0.60 7.67 -12.88
C THR A 64 0.04 8.83 -13.65
N ALA A 65 1.09 8.52 -14.42
CA ALA A 65 1.73 9.44 -15.35
C ALA A 65 1.16 9.21 -16.76
N GLU A 66 0.42 10.14 -17.27
CA GLU A 66 -0.11 10.10 -18.64
C GLU A 66 1.01 10.31 -19.66
N ILE A 67 1.00 9.52 -20.74
CA ILE A 67 1.99 9.57 -21.81
C ILE A 67 1.40 10.38 -22.96
N ARG A 68 2.08 11.47 -23.32
CA ARG A 68 1.69 12.31 -24.46
C ARG A 68 2.00 11.60 -25.80
N GLU A 69 1.42 12.08 -26.88
CA GLU A 69 1.60 11.51 -28.22
C GLU A 69 3.08 11.43 -28.66
N ASP A 70 3.93 12.36 -28.18
CA ASP A 70 5.37 12.38 -28.47
C ASP A 70 6.18 11.44 -27.55
N GLY A 71 5.50 10.65 -26.71
CA GLY A 71 6.09 9.73 -25.75
C GLY A 71 6.59 10.38 -24.46
N THR A 72 6.39 11.68 -24.26
CA THR A 72 6.79 12.37 -23.03
C THR A 72 5.76 12.17 -21.91
N PHE A 73 6.23 12.15 -20.66
CA PHE A 73 5.40 12.09 -19.47
C PHE A 73 6.03 12.87 -18.32
N GLU A 74 5.20 13.27 -17.37
CA GLU A 74 5.64 13.89 -16.12
C GLU A 74 4.68 13.49 -15.00
N LYS A 75 5.23 13.18 -13.82
CA LYS A 75 4.45 12.94 -12.60
C LYS A 75 5.15 13.53 -11.38
N ARG A 76 4.34 14.16 -10.53
CA ARG A 76 4.76 14.60 -9.20
C ARG A 76 4.26 13.60 -8.17
N LEU A 77 5.15 13.19 -7.26
CA LEU A 77 4.87 12.27 -6.16
C LEU A 77 5.20 12.95 -4.83
N LEU A 78 4.27 12.98 -3.91
CA LEU A 78 4.56 13.38 -2.53
C LEU A 78 5.19 12.18 -1.82
N LEU A 79 6.41 12.33 -1.34
CA LEU A 79 7.16 11.28 -0.65
C LEU A 79 7.44 11.70 0.79
N HIS A 80 7.45 10.73 1.70
CA HIS A 80 7.79 10.91 3.11
C HIS A 80 9.15 10.34 3.49
N HIS A 81 9.73 9.55 2.60
CA HIS A 81 11.04 8.91 2.71
C HIS A 81 11.51 8.46 1.33
N PRO A 82 12.78 8.08 1.15
CA PRO A 82 13.24 7.48 -0.10
C PRO A 82 12.47 6.21 -0.46
N ILE A 83 12.21 6.00 -1.76
CA ILE A 83 11.54 4.80 -2.26
C ILE A 83 12.30 4.14 -3.40
N LEU A 84 12.50 2.82 -3.32
CA LEU A 84 12.92 1.94 -4.41
C LEU A 84 11.68 1.24 -4.96
N ASN A 85 11.22 1.66 -6.12
CA ASN A 85 9.97 1.23 -6.69
C ASN A 85 10.09 1.07 -8.21
N TRP A 86 9.00 0.87 -8.91
CA TRP A 86 8.94 0.84 -10.37
C TRP A 86 7.60 1.37 -10.88
N PHE A 87 7.65 1.99 -12.05
CA PHE A 87 6.45 2.17 -12.85
C PHE A 87 6.12 0.88 -13.61
N TYR A 88 4.86 0.65 -13.84
CA TYR A 88 4.36 -0.39 -14.72
C TYR A 88 3.40 0.23 -15.74
N THR A 89 3.29 -0.39 -16.90
CA THR A 89 2.27 -0.07 -17.91
C THR A 89 0.93 -0.63 -17.45
N SER A 90 -0.17 -0.19 -18.03
CA SER A 90 -1.53 -0.64 -17.67
C SER A 90 -1.72 -2.15 -17.72
N GLU A 91 -0.84 -2.88 -18.38
CA GLU A 91 -0.85 -4.34 -18.40
C GLU A 91 -0.15 -4.93 -17.17
N ILE A 92 -0.87 -5.04 -16.07
CA ILE A 92 -0.40 -5.54 -14.76
C ILE A 92 0.27 -6.93 -14.82
N HIS A 93 0.02 -7.73 -15.86
CA HIS A 93 0.44 -9.13 -15.92
C HIS A 93 1.76 -9.38 -16.64
N ILE A 94 2.37 -8.37 -17.27
CA ILE A 94 3.66 -8.52 -17.93
C ILE A 94 4.74 -8.03 -16.97
N SER A 95 5.22 -8.93 -16.10
CA SER A 95 6.31 -8.67 -15.13
C SER A 95 7.61 -8.13 -15.76
N LYS A 96 7.69 -8.08 -17.07
CA LYS A 96 8.84 -7.64 -17.85
C LYS A 96 8.83 -6.16 -18.22
N GLN A 97 7.72 -5.44 -18.03
CA GLN A 97 7.60 -4.00 -18.38
C GLN A 97 7.69 -3.09 -17.16
N GLN A 98 8.43 -3.50 -16.15
CA GLN A 98 8.67 -2.67 -14.98
C GLN A 98 9.84 -1.72 -15.23
N VAL A 99 9.61 -0.43 -14.98
CA VAL A 99 10.60 0.64 -15.08
C VAL A 99 11.06 0.99 -13.67
N PRO A 100 12.17 0.41 -13.17
CA PRO A 100 12.62 0.62 -11.80
C PRO A 100 13.19 2.03 -11.60
N PHE A 101 13.02 2.57 -10.39
CA PHE A 101 13.60 3.84 -9.99
C PHE A 101 13.87 3.88 -8.48
N TYR A 102 14.75 4.78 -8.07
CA TYR A 102 14.99 5.15 -6.67
C TYR A 102 14.83 6.65 -6.53
N LEU A 103 13.87 7.10 -5.73
CA LEU A 103 13.54 8.51 -5.54
C LEU A 103 13.65 8.88 -4.08
N CYS A 104 14.24 10.04 -3.82
CA CYS A 104 14.17 10.72 -2.54
C CYS A 104 13.15 11.87 -2.59
N PRO A 105 12.58 12.27 -1.45
CA PRO A 105 11.83 13.52 -1.36
C PRO A 105 12.64 14.68 -1.92
N GLY A 106 12.02 15.56 -2.74
CA GLY A 106 12.69 16.68 -3.40
C GLY A 106 13.42 16.36 -4.73
N ASP A 107 13.53 15.08 -5.11
CA ASP A 107 14.20 14.69 -6.35
C ASP A 107 13.53 15.24 -7.61
N THR A 108 14.34 15.53 -8.61
CA THR A 108 13.91 15.66 -10.01
C THR A 108 14.65 14.63 -10.86
N LEU A 109 13.91 13.64 -11.34
CA LEU A 109 14.43 12.54 -12.16
C LEU A 109 14.00 12.70 -13.61
N ASP A 110 14.98 12.75 -14.53
CA ASP A 110 14.79 12.59 -15.97
C ASP A 110 15.07 11.13 -16.36
N ILE A 111 14.11 10.45 -17.00
CA ILE A 111 14.25 9.06 -17.43
C ILE A 111 13.96 8.90 -18.93
N THR A 112 14.85 8.22 -19.64
CA THR A 112 14.61 7.76 -21.02
C THR A 112 14.39 6.25 -20.99
N ILE A 113 13.27 5.80 -21.55
CA ILE A 113 12.82 4.40 -21.53
C ILE A 113 12.79 3.86 -22.95
N CYS A 114 13.43 2.72 -23.19
CA CYS A 114 13.32 1.98 -24.44
C CYS A 114 12.69 0.61 -24.12
N PHE A 115 11.46 0.38 -24.57
CA PHE A 115 10.81 -0.92 -24.45
C PHE A 115 11.26 -1.84 -25.60
N HIS A 116 11.52 -3.09 -25.28
CA HIS A 116 11.86 -4.14 -26.24
C HIS A 116 10.84 -5.29 -26.10
N ASP A 117 10.52 -5.95 -27.19
CA ASP A 117 9.53 -7.06 -27.20
C ASP A 117 9.94 -8.16 -26.20
N GLY A 118 9.14 -8.28 -25.15
CA GLY A 118 9.27 -9.33 -24.16
C GLY A 118 10.41 -9.20 -23.14
N ASP A 119 11.22 -8.15 -23.18
CA ASP A 119 12.36 -7.92 -22.30
C ASP A 119 12.13 -6.79 -21.29
N VAL A 120 13.03 -6.72 -20.28
CA VAL A 120 13.10 -5.58 -19.36
C VAL A 120 13.47 -4.32 -20.13
N PRO A 121 12.78 -3.19 -19.94
CA PRO A 121 13.10 -1.96 -20.67
C PRO A 121 14.49 -1.44 -20.30
N ASP A 122 15.20 -0.96 -21.30
CA ASP A 122 16.44 -0.22 -21.09
C ASP A 122 16.11 1.19 -20.58
N CYS A 123 16.64 1.53 -19.40
CA CYS A 123 16.41 2.82 -18.75
C CYS A 123 17.71 3.61 -18.62
N ARG A 124 17.66 4.91 -18.97
CA ARG A 124 18.74 5.85 -18.72
C ARG A 124 18.24 6.94 -17.78
N TYR A 125 18.94 7.10 -16.67
CA TYR A 125 18.58 8.04 -15.60
C TYR A 125 19.51 9.26 -15.66
N ARG A 126 18.95 10.46 -15.47
CA ARG A 126 19.69 11.70 -15.31
C ARG A 126 19.00 12.53 -14.21
N GLY A 127 19.81 13.05 -13.30
CA GLY A 127 19.30 13.74 -12.12
C GLY A 127 18.68 12.79 -11.09
N GLY A 128 18.41 13.31 -9.91
CA GLY A 128 17.93 12.54 -8.77
C GLY A 128 18.85 11.38 -8.36
N HIS A 129 18.47 10.70 -7.31
CA HIS A 129 19.23 9.58 -6.76
C HIS A 129 19.18 8.30 -7.62
N SER A 130 18.22 8.19 -8.56
CA SER A 130 18.18 7.05 -9.49
C SER A 130 19.45 6.95 -10.36
N ALA A 131 20.07 8.10 -10.72
CA ALA A 131 21.31 8.09 -11.48
C ALA A 131 22.50 7.53 -10.68
N GLU A 132 22.49 7.69 -9.36
CA GLU A 132 23.53 7.20 -8.44
C GLU A 132 23.47 5.69 -8.23
N VAL A 133 22.27 5.09 -8.36
CA VAL A 133 22.00 3.66 -8.20
C VAL A 133 21.66 2.95 -9.51
N ALA A 134 22.03 3.55 -10.65
CA ALA A 134 21.65 3.05 -11.98
C ALA A 134 22.15 1.63 -12.27
N ARG A 135 23.29 1.21 -11.70
CA ARG A 135 23.83 -0.15 -11.85
C ARG A 135 22.93 -1.18 -11.15
N LEU A 136 22.48 -0.88 -9.93
CA LEU A 136 21.52 -1.69 -9.19
C LEU A 136 20.20 -1.78 -9.94
N LEU A 137 19.65 -0.64 -10.40
CA LEU A 137 18.36 -0.62 -11.11
C LEU A 137 18.37 -1.48 -12.37
N LYS A 138 19.50 -1.52 -13.08
CA LYS A 138 19.66 -2.34 -14.29
C LYS A 138 19.53 -3.84 -14.05
N VAL A 139 19.99 -4.35 -12.90
CA VAL A 139 20.05 -5.78 -12.60
C VAL A 139 19.07 -6.21 -11.49
N ARG A 140 18.21 -5.30 -11.03
CA ARG A 140 17.29 -5.56 -9.93
C ARG A 140 16.42 -6.78 -10.16
N ASN A 141 15.91 -6.95 -11.37
CA ASN A 141 15.03 -8.07 -11.71
C ASN A 141 15.74 -9.43 -11.66
N ASP A 142 17.06 -9.48 -11.80
CA ASP A 142 17.83 -10.72 -11.77
C ASP A 142 17.78 -11.38 -10.38
N TYR A 143 17.83 -10.57 -9.30
CA TYR A 143 17.73 -11.12 -7.95
C TYR A 143 16.28 -11.20 -7.44
N LEU A 144 15.36 -10.34 -7.90
CA LEU A 144 13.94 -10.45 -7.52
C LEU A 144 13.27 -11.73 -8.03
N SER A 145 13.77 -12.31 -9.12
CA SER A 145 13.27 -13.59 -9.65
C SER A 145 13.42 -14.76 -8.65
N LEU A 146 14.26 -14.59 -7.63
CA LEU A 146 14.52 -15.60 -6.60
C LEU A 146 13.30 -15.86 -5.67
N GLN A 147 12.27 -15.01 -5.67
CA GLN A 147 11.04 -15.18 -4.87
C GLN A 147 10.33 -16.52 -5.10
N LYS A 148 10.48 -17.10 -6.30
CA LYS A 148 9.77 -18.32 -6.71
C LYS A 148 10.14 -19.55 -5.87
N HIS A 149 11.25 -19.51 -5.14
CA HIS A 149 11.78 -20.67 -4.40
C HIS A 149 11.19 -20.86 -3.00
N CYS A 150 10.53 -19.83 -2.42
CA CYS A 150 9.94 -19.93 -1.08
C CYS A 150 8.48 -20.42 -1.06
N ARG A 151 7.81 -20.44 -2.21
CA ARG A 151 6.45 -20.96 -2.32
C ARG A 151 6.48 -22.48 -2.35
N PHE A 152 5.64 -23.16 -1.55
CA PHE A 152 5.42 -24.61 -1.59
C PHE A 152 6.54 -25.45 -0.96
N PHE A 153 6.96 -25.10 0.27
CA PHE A 153 7.77 -26.03 1.05
C PHE A 153 6.85 -27.07 1.71
N GLU A 154 7.15 -28.36 1.49
CA GLU A 154 6.49 -29.47 2.15
C GLU A 154 7.41 -29.99 3.28
N GLY A 155 7.01 -29.79 4.53
CA GLY A 155 7.78 -30.20 5.70
C GLY A 155 7.27 -29.53 6.97
N ASP A 156 7.86 -29.90 8.10
CA ASP A 156 7.57 -29.26 9.39
C ASP A 156 8.31 -27.92 9.54
N ILE A 157 7.99 -27.19 10.63
CA ILE A 157 8.53 -25.85 10.91
C ILE A 157 10.06 -25.87 11.06
N GLU A 158 10.63 -26.93 11.65
CA GLU A 158 12.08 -27.04 11.87
C GLU A 158 12.82 -27.26 10.55
N ALA A 159 12.32 -28.18 9.73
CA ALA A 159 12.84 -28.40 8.38
C ALA A 159 12.72 -27.13 7.51
N TYR A 160 11.58 -26.40 7.63
CA TYR A 160 11.40 -25.13 6.94
C TYR A 160 12.42 -24.06 7.38
N ASN A 161 12.63 -23.91 8.68
CA ASN A 161 13.60 -22.96 9.20
C ASN A 161 15.02 -23.24 8.72
N HIS A 162 15.45 -24.51 8.69
CA HIS A 162 16.74 -24.90 8.11
C HIS A 162 16.85 -24.61 6.63
N PHE A 163 15.79 -24.93 5.87
CA PHE A 163 15.70 -24.61 4.44
C PHE A 163 15.79 -23.10 4.19
N ALA A 164 14.97 -22.32 4.89
CA ALA A 164 14.93 -20.86 4.76
C ALA A 164 16.27 -20.20 5.10
N ASP A 165 16.94 -20.66 6.16
CA ASP A 165 18.28 -20.19 6.57
C ASP A 165 19.33 -20.43 5.49
N SER A 166 19.37 -21.65 4.95
CA SER A 166 20.26 -22.03 3.86
C SER A 166 19.98 -21.21 2.59
N LEU A 167 18.71 -21.03 2.26
CA LEU A 167 18.28 -20.27 1.10
C LEU A 167 18.65 -18.78 1.22
N TYR A 168 18.40 -18.16 2.38
CA TYR A 168 18.77 -16.77 2.66
C TYR A 168 20.28 -16.56 2.54
N THR A 169 21.07 -17.44 3.13
CA THR A 169 22.53 -17.41 3.03
C THR A 169 23.01 -17.54 1.57
N THR A 170 22.33 -18.36 0.78
CA THR A 170 22.63 -18.52 -0.65
C THR A 170 22.32 -17.25 -1.42
N TRP A 171 21.22 -16.58 -1.10
CA TRP A 171 20.84 -15.33 -1.75
C TRP A 171 21.77 -14.17 -1.39
N GLN A 172 22.18 -14.06 -0.14
CA GLN A 172 23.18 -13.08 0.28
C GLN A 172 24.48 -13.22 -0.54
N ARG A 173 24.95 -14.46 -0.77
CA ARG A 173 26.13 -14.72 -1.61
C ARG A 173 25.90 -14.33 -3.08
N LYS A 174 24.72 -14.63 -3.62
CA LYS A 174 24.39 -14.27 -5.01
C LYS A 174 24.33 -12.75 -5.20
N ILE A 175 23.70 -12.02 -4.28
CA ILE A 175 23.68 -10.55 -4.33
C ILE A 175 25.10 -9.99 -4.21
N GLY A 176 25.93 -10.54 -3.33
CA GLY A 176 27.33 -10.17 -3.25
C GLY A 176 28.06 -10.34 -4.58
N ALA A 177 27.88 -11.48 -5.25
CA ALA A 177 28.48 -11.75 -6.58
C ALA A 177 27.96 -10.81 -7.67
N ILE A 178 26.67 -10.49 -7.70
CA ILE A 178 26.08 -9.51 -8.62
C ILE A 178 26.67 -8.11 -8.36
N ALA A 179 26.75 -7.72 -7.09
CA ALA A 179 27.29 -6.43 -6.70
C ALA A 179 28.77 -6.29 -7.10
N ASP A 180 29.57 -7.35 -6.98
CA ASP A 180 30.98 -7.37 -7.41
C ASP A 180 31.08 -7.31 -8.93
N ALA A 181 30.29 -8.11 -9.67
CA ALA A 181 30.29 -8.15 -11.13
C ALA A 181 29.86 -6.81 -11.76
N HIS A 182 28.94 -6.10 -11.15
CA HIS A 182 28.44 -4.80 -11.64
C HIS A 182 29.06 -3.60 -10.92
N HIS A 183 30.10 -3.82 -10.09
CA HIS A 183 30.84 -2.76 -9.40
C HIS A 183 29.94 -1.82 -8.59
N PHE A 184 29.03 -2.39 -7.80
CA PHE A 184 28.15 -1.61 -6.94
C PHE A 184 28.94 -0.76 -5.95
N THR A 185 28.46 0.46 -5.70
CA THR A 185 28.89 1.22 -4.52
C THR A 185 28.48 0.51 -3.24
N SER A 186 29.02 0.92 -2.10
CA SER A 186 28.58 0.42 -0.79
C SER A 186 27.10 0.69 -0.55
N PHE A 187 26.58 1.83 -1.03
CA PHE A 187 25.17 2.19 -0.94
C PHE A 187 24.29 1.28 -1.81
N GLU A 188 24.63 1.07 -3.08
CA GLU A 188 23.88 0.16 -3.98
C GLU A 188 23.86 -1.27 -3.42
N ARG A 189 24.98 -1.76 -2.87
CA ARG A 189 25.04 -3.08 -2.25
C ARG A 189 24.08 -3.19 -1.06
N ARG A 190 24.14 -2.22 -0.14
CA ARG A 190 23.30 -2.20 1.05
C ARG A 190 21.81 -2.09 0.68
N LEU A 191 21.46 -1.25 -0.31
CA LEU A 191 20.09 -1.11 -0.80
C LEU A 191 19.59 -2.41 -1.44
N ALA A 192 20.42 -3.11 -2.23
CA ALA A 192 20.10 -4.42 -2.80
C ALA A 192 19.89 -5.51 -1.74
N GLU A 193 20.72 -5.52 -0.70
CA GLU A 193 20.59 -6.43 0.43
C GLU A 193 19.29 -6.19 1.20
N CYS A 194 18.92 -4.92 1.43
CA CYS A 194 17.65 -4.55 2.07
C CYS A 194 16.43 -4.91 1.20
N ASP A 195 16.49 -4.66 -0.12
CA ASP A 195 15.40 -4.99 -1.04
C ASP A 195 15.16 -6.51 -1.08
N MET A 196 16.21 -7.30 -1.17
CA MET A 196 16.14 -8.75 -1.09
C MET A 196 15.62 -9.22 0.28
N ALA A 197 16.07 -8.63 1.38
CA ALA A 197 15.65 -9.02 2.72
C ALA A 197 14.14 -8.79 2.94
N ALA A 198 13.60 -7.67 2.46
CA ALA A 198 12.16 -7.39 2.55
C ALA A 198 11.32 -8.41 1.76
N VAL A 199 11.76 -8.73 0.54
CA VAL A 199 11.17 -9.80 -0.29
C VAL A 199 11.20 -11.14 0.45
N PHE A 200 12.36 -11.47 0.99
CA PHE A 200 12.56 -12.76 1.66
C PHE A 200 11.75 -12.87 2.95
N GLY A 201 11.70 -11.79 3.74
CA GLY A 201 10.90 -11.74 4.96
C GLY A 201 9.41 -11.98 4.70
N THR A 202 8.86 -11.37 3.64
CA THR A 202 7.48 -11.62 3.20
C THR A 202 7.27 -13.09 2.82
N ALA A 203 8.17 -13.64 2.00
CA ALA A 203 8.09 -15.02 1.57
C ALA A 203 8.25 -16.02 2.73
N TYR A 204 9.14 -15.72 3.67
CA TYR A 204 9.37 -16.51 4.88
C TYR A 204 8.11 -16.59 5.75
N LEU A 205 7.45 -15.46 6.00
CA LEU A 205 6.23 -15.41 6.79
C LEU A 205 5.04 -16.09 6.09
N SER A 206 5.02 -16.14 4.76
CA SER A 206 3.93 -16.75 4.02
C SER A 206 3.77 -18.26 4.29
N TYR A 207 4.83 -18.97 4.63
CA TYR A 207 4.76 -20.38 5.03
C TYR A 207 3.91 -20.57 6.30
N PHE A 208 4.10 -19.72 7.29
CA PHE A 208 3.35 -19.77 8.54
C PHE A 208 1.87 -19.40 8.33
N SER A 209 1.59 -18.43 7.45
CA SER A 209 0.22 -18.11 7.06
C SER A 209 -0.46 -19.30 6.36
N GLN A 210 0.25 -20.04 5.49
CA GLN A 210 -0.32 -21.23 4.84
C GLN A 210 -0.70 -22.33 5.84
N ILE A 211 0.03 -22.48 6.96
CA ILE A 211 -0.35 -23.41 8.02
C ILE A 211 -1.69 -22.98 8.64
N GLN A 212 -1.87 -21.69 8.90
CA GLN A 212 -3.13 -21.14 9.43
C GLN A 212 -4.28 -21.30 8.43
N ASP A 213 -4.04 -20.97 7.16
CA ASP A 213 -5.02 -21.11 6.08
C ASP A 213 -5.48 -22.55 5.92
N LYS A 214 -4.56 -23.51 6.02
CA LYS A 214 -4.88 -24.93 5.95
C LYS A 214 -5.74 -25.38 7.13
N MET A 215 -5.43 -24.94 8.34
CA MET A 215 -6.28 -25.19 9.51
C MET A 215 -7.68 -24.60 9.34
N ALA A 216 -7.78 -23.37 8.79
CA ALA A 216 -9.04 -22.71 8.54
C ALA A 216 -9.88 -23.36 7.44
N GLN A 217 -9.27 -24.09 6.51
CA GLN A 217 -10.00 -24.90 5.50
C GLN A 217 -10.71 -26.08 6.14
N ASP A 218 -10.08 -26.73 7.14
CA ASP A 218 -10.67 -27.86 7.86
C ASP A 218 -11.72 -27.41 8.89
N ASP A 219 -11.42 -26.35 9.64
CA ASP A 219 -12.31 -25.65 10.58
C ASP A 219 -12.00 -24.15 10.60
N PRO A 220 -12.87 -23.28 10.07
CA PRO A 220 -12.66 -21.83 10.03
C PRO A 220 -12.39 -21.19 11.39
N ALA A 221 -12.84 -21.81 12.50
CA ALA A 221 -12.59 -21.32 13.85
C ALA A 221 -11.24 -21.79 14.42
N ALA A 222 -10.63 -22.85 13.87
CA ALA A 222 -9.44 -23.47 14.45
C ALA A 222 -8.26 -22.50 14.68
N PRO A 223 -7.90 -21.59 13.75
CA PRO A 223 -6.81 -20.62 13.97
C PRO A 223 -7.10 -19.64 15.10
N TYR A 224 -8.34 -19.51 15.51
CA TYR A 224 -8.84 -18.55 16.49
C TYR A 224 -9.35 -19.21 17.78
N THR A 225 -9.10 -20.51 17.95
CA THR A 225 -9.57 -21.23 19.12
C THR A 225 -8.50 -21.27 20.20
N ALA A 226 -8.82 -20.82 21.41
CA ALA A 226 -7.94 -20.92 22.58
C ALA A 226 -7.58 -22.38 22.87
N GLY A 227 -6.30 -22.65 23.17
CA GLY A 227 -5.80 -24.00 23.40
C GLY A 227 -5.47 -24.80 22.14
N ASN A 228 -5.50 -24.18 20.96
CA ASN A 228 -4.99 -24.80 19.76
C ASN A 228 -3.46 -24.91 19.85
N ALA A 229 -2.96 -26.13 20.05
CA ALA A 229 -1.52 -26.39 20.29
C ALA A 229 -0.60 -25.90 19.14
N MET A 230 -1.09 -25.93 17.88
CA MET A 230 -0.32 -25.41 16.75
C MET A 230 -0.25 -23.87 16.80
N MET A 231 -1.36 -23.20 17.07
CA MET A 231 -1.38 -21.74 17.19
C MET A 231 -0.60 -21.24 18.39
N GLU A 232 -0.65 -21.95 19.53
CA GLU A 232 0.21 -21.66 20.68
C GLU A 232 1.68 -21.74 20.30
N ARG A 233 2.08 -22.78 19.56
CA ARG A 233 3.45 -22.92 19.06
C ARG A 233 3.80 -21.80 18.06
N LEU A 234 2.93 -21.49 17.10
CA LEU A 234 3.15 -20.43 16.11
C LEU A 234 3.20 -19.03 16.75
N SER A 235 2.64 -18.83 17.94
CA SER A 235 2.71 -17.55 18.64
C SER A 235 4.05 -17.29 19.33
N LEU A 236 4.94 -18.29 19.40
CA LEU A 236 6.25 -18.16 20.03
C LEU A 236 7.26 -17.51 19.08
N PRO A 237 7.92 -16.40 19.47
CA PRO A 237 8.95 -15.75 18.64
C PRO A 237 10.08 -16.68 18.21
N GLU A 238 10.38 -17.71 18.99
CA GLU A 238 11.43 -18.70 18.73
C GLU A 238 11.15 -19.56 17.49
N MET A 239 9.92 -19.58 17.03
CA MET A 239 9.55 -20.27 15.77
C MET A 239 10.01 -19.52 14.52
N TYR A 240 10.46 -18.27 14.66
CA TYR A 240 10.84 -17.38 13.57
C TYR A 240 12.31 -16.93 13.60
N PRO A 241 13.30 -17.84 13.74
CA PRO A 241 14.70 -17.47 13.97
C PRO A 241 15.30 -16.60 12.86
N LEU A 242 14.82 -16.74 11.63
CA LEU A 242 15.34 -15.98 10.50
C LEU A 242 15.07 -14.47 10.61
N LEU A 243 13.97 -14.06 11.27
CA LEU A 243 13.61 -12.64 11.36
C LEU A 243 14.70 -11.82 12.08
N SER A 244 15.41 -12.40 13.02
CA SER A 244 16.54 -11.73 13.71
C SER A 244 17.77 -11.50 12.82
N ARG A 245 17.87 -12.21 11.68
CA ARG A 245 18.98 -12.09 10.71
C ARG A 245 18.72 -11.03 9.64
N LEU A 246 17.48 -10.57 9.49
CA LEU A 246 17.14 -9.53 8.52
C LEU A 246 17.62 -8.15 9.03
N PRO A 247 17.95 -7.22 8.13
CA PRO A 247 18.44 -5.88 8.51
C PRO A 247 17.29 -4.98 8.98
N ASN A 248 16.51 -5.41 9.97
CA ASN A 248 15.30 -4.73 10.44
C ASN A 248 15.55 -3.32 11.00
N ASN A 249 16.77 -3.02 11.44
CA ASN A 249 17.17 -1.69 11.91
C ASN A 249 17.75 -0.79 10.81
N ASP A 250 17.88 -1.29 9.58
CA ASP A 250 18.37 -0.51 8.48
C ASP A 250 17.20 0.28 7.85
N SER A 251 17.26 1.59 7.89
CA SER A 251 16.25 2.46 7.29
C SER A 251 16.07 2.23 5.78
N LEU A 252 17.10 1.76 5.06
CA LEU A 252 16.98 1.43 3.64
C LEU A 252 16.02 0.27 3.39
N MET A 253 15.75 -0.58 4.37
CA MET A 253 14.72 -1.61 4.25
C MET A 253 13.33 -0.99 4.05
N LEU A 254 13.04 0.13 4.75
CA LEU A 254 11.80 0.88 4.61
C LEU A 254 11.67 1.54 3.23
N ALA A 255 12.81 1.86 2.58
CA ALA A 255 12.79 2.42 1.24
C ALA A 255 12.31 1.44 0.16
N THR A 256 12.32 0.14 0.44
CA THR A 256 12.00 -0.87 -0.57
C THR A 256 10.49 -1.09 -0.70
N LYS A 257 10.00 -1.32 -1.92
CA LYS A 257 8.57 -1.58 -2.18
C LYS A 257 8.03 -2.77 -1.39
N PHE A 258 8.84 -3.80 -1.18
CA PHE A 258 8.42 -5.02 -0.49
C PHE A 258 8.36 -4.89 1.02
N PHE A 259 8.93 -3.84 1.59
CA PHE A 259 8.88 -3.63 3.04
C PHE A 259 7.45 -3.54 3.57
N GLN A 260 6.55 -2.89 2.83
CA GLN A 260 5.16 -2.80 3.24
C GLN A 260 4.48 -4.18 3.32
N TRP A 261 4.77 -5.07 2.37
CA TRP A 261 4.23 -6.43 2.40
C TRP A 261 4.83 -7.25 3.54
N TYR A 262 6.12 -7.02 3.83
CA TYR A 262 6.78 -7.62 4.98
C TYR A 262 6.16 -7.13 6.29
N LEU A 263 5.95 -5.82 6.43
CA LEU A 263 5.33 -5.21 7.60
C LEU A 263 3.89 -5.73 7.81
N ASN A 264 3.10 -5.80 6.74
CA ASN A 264 1.76 -6.38 6.76
C ASN A 264 1.78 -7.86 7.17
N ALA A 265 2.68 -8.66 6.60
CA ALA A 265 2.80 -10.06 6.96
C ALA A 265 3.22 -10.26 8.44
N LEU A 266 4.05 -9.38 8.98
CA LEU A 266 4.37 -9.34 10.41
C LEU A 266 3.14 -9.04 11.25
N GLU A 267 2.44 -7.98 10.91
CA GLU A 267 1.24 -7.52 11.61
C GLU A 267 0.20 -8.62 11.78
N PHE A 268 -0.02 -9.42 10.73
CA PHE A 268 -0.99 -10.51 10.72
C PHE A 268 -0.41 -11.86 11.20
N SER A 269 0.85 -11.91 11.62
CA SER A 269 1.46 -13.14 12.11
C SER A 269 0.98 -13.56 13.49
N ALA A 270 1.01 -14.87 13.77
CA ALA A 270 0.54 -15.45 15.02
C ALA A 270 1.17 -14.84 16.28
N PRO A 271 2.46 -14.49 16.35
CA PRO A 271 3.06 -13.87 17.54
C PRO A 271 2.39 -12.57 17.99
N PHE A 272 1.84 -11.79 17.05
CA PHE A 272 1.19 -10.52 17.35
C PHE A 272 -0.33 -10.62 17.50
N ARG A 273 -0.96 -11.66 16.94
CA ARG A 273 -2.43 -11.79 16.90
C ARG A 273 -2.97 -12.79 17.90
N TYR A 274 -2.42 -13.98 17.94
CA TYR A 274 -2.98 -15.09 18.71
C TYR A 274 -3.04 -14.84 20.21
N PRO A 275 -2.03 -14.22 20.88
CA PRO A 275 -2.13 -13.94 22.32
C PRO A 275 -3.30 -13.03 22.69
N LEU A 276 -3.61 -12.03 21.86
CA LEU A 276 -4.75 -11.14 22.07
C LEU A 276 -6.07 -11.88 21.83
N PHE A 277 -6.09 -12.72 20.80
CA PHE A 277 -7.27 -13.51 20.48
C PHE A 277 -7.66 -14.46 21.60
N VAL A 278 -6.68 -15.19 22.15
CA VAL A 278 -6.90 -16.10 23.32
C VAL A 278 -7.43 -15.35 24.52
N LYS A 279 -6.92 -14.13 24.76
CA LYS A 279 -7.29 -13.34 25.93
C LYS A 279 -8.67 -12.69 25.84
N ARG A 280 -9.08 -12.24 24.64
CA ARG A 280 -10.24 -11.38 24.45
C ARG A 280 -11.32 -11.98 23.56
N GLY A 281 -11.04 -13.08 22.85
CA GLY A 281 -11.89 -13.60 21.77
C GLY A 281 -11.83 -12.79 20.46
N MET A 282 -10.98 -11.75 20.41
CA MET A 282 -10.73 -10.92 19.23
C MET A 282 -9.27 -10.45 19.16
N ALA A 283 -8.72 -10.34 17.97
CA ALA A 283 -7.34 -9.90 17.79
C ALA A 283 -7.16 -8.38 17.92
N TRP A 284 -8.22 -7.61 17.74
CA TRP A 284 -8.22 -6.14 17.77
C TRP A 284 -9.27 -5.61 18.72
N GLY A 285 -8.99 -4.45 19.28
CA GLY A 285 -9.94 -3.67 20.05
C GLY A 285 -9.44 -2.22 20.06
N ASN A 286 -10.38 -1.27 20.09
CA ASN A 286 -10.09 0.16 19.92
C ASN A 286 -10.23 0.94 21.25
N SER A 287 -10.64 0.31 22.34
CA SER A 287 -10.58 0.97 23.65
C SER A 287 -9.12 1.26 24.03
N ARG A 288 -8.89 2.31 24.80
CA ARG A 288 -7.54 2.71 25.25
C ARG A 288 -6.76 1.55 25.86
N ASP A 289 -7.41 0.74 26.71
CA ASP A 289 -6.74 -0.34 27.42
C ASP A 289 -6.37 -1.50 26.47
N GLU A 290 -7.21 -1.80 25.50
CA GLU A 290 -6.95 -2.81 24.46
C GLU A 290 -5.81 -2.38 23.53
N VAL A 291 -5.80 -1.12 23.10
CA VAL A 291 -4.71 -0.56 22.28
C VAL A 291 -3.40 -0.56 23.09
N THR A 292 -3.42 -0.15 24.35
CA THR A 292 -2.23 -0.15 25.22
C THR A 292 -1.65 -1.57 25.38
N GLU A 293 -2.49 -2.56 25.54
CA GLU A 293 -2.06 -3.96 25.61
C GLU A 293 -1.45 -4.43 24.28
N GLN A 294 -2.06 -4.10 23.17
CA GLN A 294 -1.56 -4.42 21.84
C GLN A 294 -0.20 -3.76 21.57
N LEU A 295 -0.05 -2.47 21.91
CA LEU A 295 1.22 -1.75 21.78
C LEU A 295 2.33 -2.39 22.61
N SER A 296 2.00 -2.87 23.82
CA SER A 296 2.94 -3.59 24.68
C SER A 296 3.34 -4.94 24.07
N LEU A 297 2.37 -5.70 23.54
CA LEU A 297 2.64 -6.97 22.86
C LEU A 297 3.52 -6.78 21.63
N LEU A 298 3.22 -5.76 20.78
CA LEU A 298 4.01 -5.43 19.60
C LEU A 298 5.46 -5.14 19.97
N ARG A 299 5.69 -4.36 21.03
CA ARG A 299 7.03 -4.04 21.52
C ARG A 299 7.78 -5.26 22.03
N ASP A 300 7.19 -5.98 22.98
CA ASP A 300 7.87 -7.06 23.69
C ASP A 300 8.11 -8.27 22.77
N THR A 301 7.13 -8.62 21.94
CA THR A 301 7.27 -9.69 20.95
C THR A 301 8.22 -9.28 19.82
N GLY A 302 8.12 -8.05 19.31
CA GLY A 302 8.97 -7.56 18.23
C GLY A 302 10.45 -7.50 18.63
N ARG A 303 10.76 -7.08 19.86
CA ARG A 303 12.14 -7.12 20.37
C ARG A 303 12.71 -8.53 20.38
N ARG A 304 11.90 -9.53 20.76
CA ARG A 304 12.33 -10.93 20.73
C ARG A 304 12.48 -11.47 19.32
N LEU A 305 11.52 -11.19 18.43
CA LEU A 305 11.54 -11.62 17.02
C LEU A 305 12.77 -11.10 16.26
N PHE A 306 13.15 -9.86 16.52
CA PHE A 306 14.23 -9.20 15.79
C PHE A 306 15.56 -9.21 16.58
N ALA A 307 15.59 -9.78 17.77
CA ALA A 307 16.74 -9.76 18.69
C ALA A 307 17.26 -8.32 18.93
N LEU A 308 16.36 -7.38 19.23
CA LEU A 308 16.65 -5.96 19.43
C LEU A 308 16.59 -5.58 20.91
N GLU A 309 17.54 -4.74 21.33
CA GLU A 309 17.52 -4.12 22.67
C GLU A 309 16.50 -2.98 22.77
N ASN A 310 16.26 -2.26 21.66
CA ASN A 310 15.37 -1.12 21.56
C ASN A 310 14.26 -1.35 20.51
N ASP A 311 13.24 -0.50 20.54
CA ASP A 311 12.19 -0.55 19.53
C ASP A 311 12.72 -0.10 18.18
N GLY A 312 12.91 -1.05 17.27
CA GLY A 312 13.27 -0.76 15.88
C GLY A 312 12.12 -0.12 15.10
N LEU A 313 12.44 0.52 13.98
CA LEU A 313 11.44 1.18 13.12
C LEU A 313 10.26 0.28 12.72
N PRO A 314 10.42 -1.02 12.37
CA PRO A 314 9.28 -1.88 12.06
C PRO A 314 8.29 -2.00 13.22
N ILE A 315 8.79 -2.17 14.45
CA ILE A 315 7.92 -2.26 15.64
C ILE A 315 7.14 -0.97 15.83
N GLN A 316 7.84 0.17 15.75
CA GLN A 316 7.20 1.47 15.95
C GLN A 316 6.22 1.85 14.85
N LEU A 317 6.43 1.38 13.61
CA LEU A 317 5.46 1.54 12.53
C LEU A 317 4.20 0.70 12.78
N LEU A 318 4.35 -0.55 13.24
CA LEU A 318 3.20 -1.36 13.66
C LEU A 318 2.44 -0.72 14.83
N GLN A 319 3.15 -0.13 15.78
CA GLN A 319 2.52 0.62 16.87
C GLN A 319 1.78 1.86 16.36
N LEU A 320 2.35 2.58 15.40
CA LEU A 320 1.69 3.74 14.77
C LEU A 320 0.42 3.33 14.03
N HIS A 321 0.46 2.23 13.26
CA HIS A 321 -0.73 1.70 12.59
C HIS A 321 -1.83 1.34 13.59
N CYS A 322 -1.47 0.64 14.68
CA CYS A 322 -2.42 0.30 15.74
C CYS A 322 -3.08 1.53 16.38
N ILE A 323 -2.32 2.62 16.62
CA ILE A 323 -2.87 3.87 17.13
C ILE A 323 -3.83 4.50 16.11
N ASN A 324 -3.42 4.55 14.83
CA ASN A 324 -4.20 5.18 13.77
C ASN A 324 -5.57 4.52 13.56
N GLU A 325 -5.64 3.19 13.67
CA GLU A 325 -6.89 2.43 13.55
C GLU A 325 -7.92 2.80 14.64
N ALA A 326 -7.44 3.18 15.82
CA ALA A 326 -8.31 3.48 16.96
C ALA A 326 -8.77 4.96 17.03
N ILE A 327 -8.09 5.87 16.33
CA ILE A 327 -8.38 7.31 16.42
C ILE A 327 -9.83 7.62 16.08
N GLY A 328 -10.38 7.04 15.01
CA GLY A 328 -11.74 7.30 14.56
C GLY A 328 -12.79 7.04 15.66
N GLU A 329 -12.69 5.90 16.36
CA GLU A 329 -13.59 5.59 17.48
C GLU A 329 -13.34 6.48 18.70
N TRP A 330 -12.10 6.86 18.97
CA TRP A 330 -11.81 7.77 20.08
C TRP A 330 -12.39 9.15 19.86
N LEU A 331 -12.37 9.66 18.64
CA LEU A 331 -12.94 10.97 18.30
C LEU A 331 -14.45 11.07 18.52
N GLU A 332 -15.13 9.93 18.64
CA GLU A 332 -16.55 9.87 19.04
C GLU A 332 -16.74 9.95 20.57
N THR A 333 -15.65 10.09 21.36
CA THR A 333 -15.68 10.11 22.82
C THR A 333 -15.04 11.37 23.41
N ASP A 334 -15.48 11.78 24.61
CA ASP A 334 -14.90 12.91 25.35
C ASP A 334 -13.45 12.66 25.82
N THR A 335 -12.94 11.42 25.69
CA THR A 335 -11.60 11.02 26.15
C THR A 335 -10.58 10.87 25.00
N ALA A 336 -10.93 11.28 23.79
CA ALA A 336 -10.10 11.11 22.61
C ALA A 336 -8.64 11.57 22.79
N GLU A 337 -8.44 12.81 23.26
CA GLU A 337 -7.10 13.35 23.48
C GLU A 337 -6.31 12.62 24.57
N GLU A 338 -6.97 12.17 25.64
CA GLU A 338 -6.31 11.44 26.72
C GLU A 338 -5.87 10.05 26.21
N ASN A 339 -6.75 9.35 25.49
CA ASN A 339 -6.46 8.05 24.88
C ASN A 339 -5.29 8.17 23.91
N PHE A 340 -5.34 9.14 23.03
CA PHE A 340 -4.27 9.39 22.06
C PHE A 340 -2.95 9.76 22.74
N ARG A 341 -2.94 10.67 23.72
CA ARG A 341 -1.72 11.09 24.43
C ARG A 341 -1.05 9.92 25.15
N SER A 342 -1.82 9.06 25.80
CA SER A 342 -1.30 7.90 26.52
C SER A 342 -0.67 6.87 25.57
N THR A 343 -1.33 6.56 24.48
CA THR A 343 -0.87 5.56 23.51
C THR A 343 0.28 6.07 22.64
N ARG A 344 0.27 7.36 22.23
CA ARG A 344 1.39 7.98 21.50
C ARG A 344 2.71 7.89 22.25
N SER A 345 2.69 7.82 23.57
CA SER A 345 3.91 7.69 24.39
C SER A 345 4.70 6.39 24.16
N PHE A 346 4.09 5.39 23.52
CA PHE A 346 4.77 4.17 23.09
C PHE A 346 5.73 4.41 21.92
N LEU A 347 5.48 5.42 21.09
CA LEU A 347 6.37 5.79 20.00
C LEU A 347 7.59 6.53 20.57
N THR A 348 8.79 6.02 20.32
CA THR A 348 10.03 6.63 20.80
C THR A 348 10.74 7.44 19.73
N HIS A 349 10.45 7.18 18.44
CA HIS A 349 11.03 7.92 17.32
C HIS A 349 10.34 9.27 17.12
N PRO A 350 11.06 10.42 17.18
CA PRO A 350 10.45 11.75 17.16
C PRO A 350 9.59 12.02 15.92
N THR A 351 9.99 11.50 14.76
CA THR A 351 9.20 11.68 13.53
C THR A 351 7.88 10.93 13.60
N LEU A 352 7.86 9.70 14.14
CA LEU A 352 6.62 8.93 14.28
C LEU A 352 5.68 9.57 15.29
N GLN A 353 6.21 10.15 16.37
CA GLN A 353 5.40 10.93 17.31
C GLN A 353 4.75 12.16 16.64
N ARG A 354 5.51 12.89 15.80
CA ARG A 354 4.95 14.04 15.05
C ARG A 354 3.91 13.59 14.03
N LYS A 355 4.17 12.47 13.32
CA LYS A 355 3.21 11.91 12.34
C LYS A 355 1.94 11.42 13.01
N ALA A 356 2.03 10.74 14.15
CA ALA A 356 0.86 10.37 14.93
C ALA A 356 0.01 11.59 15.31
N GLN A 357 0.65 12.67 15.78
CA GLN A 357 -0.06 13.92 16.09
C GLN A 357 -0.72 14.52 14.85
N GLN A 358 0.02 14.60 13.75
CA GLN A 358 -0.52 15.12 12.49
C GLN A 358 -1.75 14.33 12.04
N ILE A 359 -1.69 12.99 12.09
CA ILE A 359 -2.82 12.12 11.69
C ILE A 359 -4.02 12.33 12.63
N PHE A 360 -3.77 12.44 13.94
CA PHE A 360 -4.84 12.71 14.91
C PHE A 360 -5.51 14.06 14.63
N ASP A 361 -4.70 15.13 14.43
CA ASP A 361 -5.20 16.48 14.16
C ASP A 361 -5.97 16.54 12.82
N GLU A 362 -5.47 15.84 11.80
CA GLU A 362 -6.14 15.73 10.50
C GLU A 362 -7.49 15.02 10.61
N GLN A 363 -7.57 13.91 11.35
CA GLN A 363 -8.83 13.20 11.56
C GLN A 363 -9.81 13.99 12.43
N ALA A 364 -9.33 14.65 13.48
CA ALA A 364 -10.16 15.46 14.38
C ALA A 364 -10.75 16.70 13.68
N ASN A 365 -10.04 17.25 12.68
CA ASN A 365 -10.49 18.43 11.92
C ASN A 365 -11.00 18.07 10.53
N MET A 366 -11.34 16.81 10.31
CA MET A 366 -11.69 16.31 9.00
C MET A 366 -13.12 16.68 8.62
N ASP A 367 -13.28 17.42 7.51
CA ASP A 367 -14.61 17.63 6.92
C ASP A 367 -15.25 16.30 6.53
N SER A 368 -16.55 16.16 6.76
CA SER A 368 -17.36 15.01 6.35
C SER A 368 -17.38 14.81 4.84
N THR A 369 -17.03 15.86 4.08
CA THR A 369 -16.90 15.80 2.62
C THR A 369 -15.63 16.47 2.13
N LEU A 370 -15.11 15.99 0.97
CA LEU A 370 -13.99 16.57 0.25
C LEU A 370 -14.46 17.19 -1.07
N PRO A 371 -13.89 18.32 -1.49
CA PRO A 371 -14.12 18.83 -2.84
C PRO A 371 -13.55 17.84 -3.86
N LEU A 372 -14.27 17.66 -4.97
CA LEU A 372 -13.74 16.90 -6.11
C LEU A 372 -12.53 17.69 -6.69
N PRO A 373 -11.34 17.09 -6.80
CA PRO A 373 -10.16 17.76 -7.37
C PRO A 373 -10.40 18.21 -8.81
N GLU A 374 -9.53 19.07 -9.34
CA GLU A 374 -9.54 19.42 -10.75
C GLU A 374 -8.82 18.38 -11.59
N GLY A 375 -9.17 18.28 -12.88
CA GLY A 375 -8.54 17.38 -13.85
C GLY A 375 -9.54 16.54 -14.64
N ASP A 376 -9.04 15.78 -15.62
CA ASP A 376 -9.86 15.03 -16.57
C ASP A 376 -10.72 13.95 -15.91
N ALA A 377 -10.20 13.27 -14.91
CA ALA A 377 -10.98 12.31 -14.12
C ALA A 377 -12.14 12.98 -13.38
N ALA A 378 -11.89 14.17 -12.81
CA ALA A 378 -12.91 14.93 -12.11
C ALA A 378 -13.97 15.50 -13.08
N HIS A 379 -13.57 15.92 -14.28
CA HIS A 379 -14.52 16.32 -15.34
C HIS A 379 -15.45 15.17 -15.72
N PHE A 380 -14.89 13.97 -15.94
CA PHE A 380 -15.70 12.77 -16.22
C PHE A 380 -16.71 12.49 -15.10
N VAL A 381 -16.32 12.64 -13.84
CA VAL A 381 -17.24 12.47 -12.70
C VAL A 381 -18.30 13.57 -12.68
N LYS A 382 -17.94 14.83 -12.99
CA LYS A 382 -18.91 15.94 -13.10
C LYS A 382 -19.92 15.71 -14.22
N ASP A 383 -19.51 15.11 -15.35
CA ASP A 383 -20.42 14.75 -16.44
C ASP A 383 -21.44 13.69 -15.97
N ILE A 384 -21.03 12.70 -15.18
CA ILE A 384 -21.95 11.74 -14.57
C ILE A 384 -22.92 12.43 -13.61
N LEU A 385 -22.44 13.32 -12.74
CA LEU A 385 -23.29 14.09 -11.82
C LEU A 385 -24.34 14.92 -12.55
N ALA A 386 -23.97 15.52 -13.68
CA ALA A 386 -24.88 16.33 -14.50
C ALA A 386 -26.07 15.54 -15.08
N LEU A 387 -25.95 14.22 -15.23
CA LEU A 387 -27.05 13.34 -15.65
C LEU A 387 -28.12 13.15 -14.56
N TYR A 388 -27.76 13.38 -13.28
CA TYR A 388 -28.62 13.08 -12.13
C TYR A 388 -28.67 14.26 -11.15
N PRO A 389 -29.16 15.43 -11.56
CA PRO A 389 -29.16 16.63 -10.72
C PRO A 389 -29.96 16.42 -9.43
N GLY A 390 -29.41 16.90 -8.31
CA GLY A 390 -30.03 16.84 -7.00
C GLY A 390 -30.01 15.49 -6.30
N ARG A 391 -29.26 14.50 -6.85
CA ARG A 391 -29.14 13.16 -6.25
C ARG A 391 -27.77 12.93 -5.65
N TYR A 392 -27.73 12.15 -4.57
CA TYR A 392 -26.50 11.49 -4.15
C TYR A 392 -26.15 10.39 -5.14
N ILE A 393 -24.89 10.34 -5.59
CA ILE A 393 -24.43 9.33 -6.55
C ILE A 393 -23.49 8.37 -5.83
N VAL A 394 -23.79 7.07 -5.92
CA VAL A 394 -22.88 6.02 -5.48
C VAL A 394 -22.22 5.41 -6.72
N LEU A 395 -20.94 5.73 -6.94
CA LEU A 395 -20.14 5.11 -8.00
C LEU A 395 -19.63 3.75 -7.49
N ASP A 396 -19.92 2.69 -8.25
CA ASP A 396 -19.44 1.33 -7.97
C ASP A 396 -18.43 0.90 -9.03
N PHE A 397 -17.20 0.61 -8.59
CA PHE A 397 -16.10 0.21 -9.47
C PHE A 397 -16.02 -1.32 -9.53
N TRP A 398 -16.16 -1.87 -10.73
CA TRP A 398 -16.16 -3.31 -10.93
C TRP A 398 -15.49 -3.75 -12.24
N ALA A 399 -15.27 -5.06 -12.39
CA ALA A 399 -14.78 -5.67 -13.62
C ALA A 399 -15.20 -7.14 -13.73
N MET A 400 -15.22 -7.69 -14.94
CA MET A 400 -15.59 -9.09 -15.18
C MET A 400 -14.63 -10.10 -14.54
N TRP A 401 -13.36 -9.77 -14.43
CA TRP A 401 -12.37 -10.59 -13.72
C TRP A 401 -12.52 -10.54 -12.18
N CYS A 402 -13.25 -9.57 -11.64
CA CYS A 402 -13.48 -9.40 -10.21
C CYS A 402 -14.62 -10.30 -9.73
N ALA A 403 -14.29 -11.48 -9.23
CA ALA A 403 -15.28 -12.43 -8.72
C ALA A 403 -16.13 -11.88 -7.54
N PRO A 404 -15.53 -11.20 -6.51
CA PRO A 404 -16.32 -10.60 -5.43
C PRO A 404 -17.24 -9.47 -5.92
N CYS A 405 -16.82 -8.64 -6.89
CA CYS A 405 -17.68 -7.61 -7.48
C CYS A 405 -18.94 -8.22 -8.10
N LYS A 406 -18.77 -9.24 -8.93
CA LYS A 406 -19.89 -9.95 -9.57
C LYS A 406 -20.83 -10.60 -8.55
N ALA A 407 -20.27 -11.16 -7.47
CA ALA A 407 -21.06 -11.74 -6.39
C ALA A 407 -21.89 -10.67 -5.66
N GLU A 408 -21.30 -9.50 -5.41
CA GLU A 408 -21.99 -8.37 -4.76
C GLU A 408 -23.09 -7.77 -5.65
N ILE A 409 -22.81 -7.57 -6.93
CA ILE A 409 -23.80 -7.12 -7.92
C ILE A 409 -25.00 -8.06 -7.99
N ARG A 410 -24.77 -9.40 -8.01
CA ARG A 410 -25.87 -10.40 -8.00
C ARG A 410 -26.67 -10.34 -6.71
N ALA A 411 -25.98 -10.34 -5.57
CA ALA A 411 -26.62 -10.38 -4.26
C ALA A 411 -27.48 -9.14 -3.95
N THR A 412 -27.19 -8.02 -4.58
CA THR A 412 -27.88 -6.74 -4.33
C THR A 412 -28.90 -6.38 -5.42
N LYS A 413 -29.14 -7.22 -6.41
CA LYS A 413 -30.01 -6.92 -7.56
C LYS A 413 -31.42 -6.47 -7.15
N GLU A 414 -32.11 -7.22 -6.30
CA GLU A 414 -33.47 -6.89 -5.88
C GLU A 414 -33.52 -5.62 -5.03
N PHE A 415 -32.54 -5.42 -4.18
CA PHE A 415 -32.36 -4.21 -3.41
C PHE A 415 -32.22 -2.97 -4.32
N ARG A 416 -31.35 -3.02 -5.35
CA ARG A 416 -31.13 -1.92 -6.27
C ARG A 416 -32.36 -1.62 -7.11
N HIS A 417 -33.11 -2.65 -7.51
CA HIS A 417 -34.39 -2.46 -8.20
C HIS A 417 -35.38 -1.61 -7.38
N ARG A 418 -35.47 -1.85 -6.07
CA ARG A 418 -36.29 -1.02 -5.16
C ARG A 418 -35.76 0.42 -5.04
N LEU A 419 -34.44 0.62 -5.13
CA LEU A 419 -33.84 1.97 -5.07
C LEU A 419 -34.09 2.80 -6.34
N GLN A 420 -34.38 2.18 -7.48
CA GLN A 420 -34.69 2.91 -8.71
C GLN A 420 -35.93 3.81 -8.57
N GLU A 421 -36.84 3.50 -7.64
CA GLU A 421 -38.02 4.32 -7.33
C GLU A 421 -37.67 5.60 -6.56
N ARG A 422 -36.47 5.70 -5.99
CA ARG A 422 -36.03 6.89 -5.23
C ARG A 422 -35.49 7.98 -6.15
N SER A 423 -35.80 9.22 -5.79
CA SER A 423 -35.34 10.39 -6.53
C SER A 423 -34.10 11.08 -5.94
N ASP A 424 -33.61 10.61 -4.78
CA ASP A 424 -32.57 11.28 -3.99
C ASP A 424 -31.21 10.54 -4.01
N VAL A 425 -31.17 9.28 -4.48
CA VAL A 425 -29.93 8.50 -4.62
C VAL A 425 -29.92 7.75 -5.95
N LYS A 426 -28.74 7.56 -6.53
CA LYS A 426 -28.52 6.79 -7.76
C LYS A 426 -27.23 5.99 -7.67
N PHE A 427 -27.29 4.70 -8.02
CA PHE A 427 -26.11 3.89 -8.29
C PHE A 427 -25.69 4.03 -9.75
N VAL A 428 -24.38 4.20 -9.98
CA VAL A 428 -23.75 4.21 -11.29
C VAL A 428 -22.56 3.24 -11.26
N PHE A 429 -22.61 2.24 -12.12
CA PHE A 429 -21.58 1.22 -12.21
C PHE A 429 -20.51 1.64 -13.22
N LEU A 430 -19.24 1.62 -12.81
CA LEU A 430 -18.09 1.90 -13.65
C LEU A 430 -17.33 0.60 -13.91
N ALA A 431 -17.52 0.03 -15.09
CA ALA A 431 -16.92 -1.23 -15.49
C ALA A 431 -15.58 -1.02 -16.17
N ASN A 432 -14.49 -1.59 -15.65
CA ASN A 432 -13.24 -1.64 -16.39
C ASN A 432 -13.39 -2.51 -17.64
N GLU A 433 -13.17 -1.92 -18.83
CA GLU A 433 -13.34 -2.58 -20.14
C GLU A 433 -12.31 -3.68 -20.42
N ARG A 434 -11.34 -3.89 -19.56
CA ARG A 434 -10.33 -4.97 -19.69
C ARG A 434 -10.99 -6.35 -19.68
N ASN A 435 -11.72 -6.62 -20.74
CA ASN A 435 -12.56 -7.80 -20.84
C ASN A 435 -12.17 -8.64 -22.08
N PRO A 436 -11.60 -9.82 -21.88
CA PRO A 436 -11.24 -10.70 -22.99
C PRO A 436 -12.47 -11.24 -23.75
N ASN A 437 -13.66 -11.18 -23.13
CA ASN A 437 -14.91 -11.66 -23.74
C ASN A 437 -16.04 -10.63 -23.58
N ARG A 438 -16.25 -9.85 -24.64
CA ARG A 438 -17.31 -8.83 -24.70
C ARG A 438 -18.72 -9.43 -24.61
N GLU A 439 -18.93 -10.64 -25.11
CA GLU A 439 -20.24 -11.31 -25.07
C GLU A 439 -20.62 -11.65 -23.63
N ASP A 440 -19.71 -12.22 -22.86
CA ASP A 440 -19.93 -12.53 -21.44
C ASP A 440 -20.22 -11.27 -20.62
N TYR A 441 -19.51 -10.17 -20.92
CA TYR A 441 -19.76 -8.88 -20.27
C TYR A 441 -21.18 -8.38 -20.56
N LEU A 442 -21.58 -8.34 -21.83
CA LEU A 442 -22.92 -7.86 -22.22
C LEU A 442 -24.02 -8.75 -21.62
N ALA A 443 -23.81 -10.07 -21.63
CA ALA A 443 -24.76 -11.01 -21.00
C ALA A 443 -24.88 -10.78 -19.49
N PHE A 444 -23.74 -10.56 -18.79
CA PHE A 444 -23.74 -10.27 -17.37
C PHE A 444 -24.45 -8.95 -17.04
N VAL A 445 -24.19 -7.89 -17.80
CA VAL A 445 -24.83 -6.56 -17.64
C VAL A 445 -26.34 -6.70 -17.90
N GLN A 446 -26.75 -7.34 -18.96
CA GLN A 446 -28.17 -7.54 -19.26
C GLN A 446 -28.88 -8.33 -18.16
N GLU A 447 -28.25 -9.38 -17.65
CA GLU A 447 -28.83 -10.21 -16.59
C GLU A 447 -28.92 -9.50 -15.23
N ASN A 448 -27.89 -8.71 -14.85
CA ASN A 448 -27.72 -8.27 -13.47
C ASN A 448 -27.80 -6.76 -13.25
N LEU A 449 -27.69 -5.94 -14.30
CA LEU A 449 -27.70 -4.47 -14.28
C LEU A 449 -28.74 -3.86 -15.23
N GLU A 450 -29.75 -4.63 -15.64
CA GLU A 450 -30.82 -4.14 -16.52
C GLU A 450 -31.57 -2.96 -15.87
N GLY A 451 -31.69 -1.85 -16.61
CA GLY A 451 -32.32 -0.61 -16.12
C GLY A 451 -31.45 0.25 -15.21
N GLU A 452 -30.20 -0.16 -14.97
CA GLU A 452 -29.21 0.59 -14.20
C GLU A 452 -28.17 1.25 -15.11
N GLU A 453 -27.55 2.33 -14.62
CA GLU A 453 -26.47 2.99 -15.35
C GLU A 453 -25.19 2.19 -15.18
N ASN A 454 -24.65 1.71 -16.28
CA ASN A 454 -23.39 0.99 -16.31
C ASN A 454 -22.51 1.54 -17.44
N ILE A 455 -21.43 2.20 -17.08
CA ILE A 455 -20.52 2.89 -17.98
C ILE A 455 -19.26 2.03 -18.09
N ALA A 456 -18.94 1.57 -19.29
CA ALA A 456 -17.68 0.90 -19.57
C ALA A 456 -16.58 1.96 -19.74
N ILE A 457 -15.47 1.79 -19.03
CA ILE A 457 -14.32 2.70 -19.07
C ILE A 457 -13.04 1.91 -19.34
N ASP A 458 -12.13 2.50 -20.11
CA ASP A 458 -10.85 1.92 -20.42
C ASP A 458 -9.88 1.89 -19.20
N ASP A 459 -8.79 1.16 -19.31
CA ASP A 459 -7.78 1.06 -18.25
C ASP A 459 -7.19 2.42 -17.88
N ASN A 460 -7.00 3.33 -18.83
CA ASN A 460 -6.43 4.64 -18.56
C ASN A 460 -7.38 5.46 -17.66
N ARG A 461 -8.65 5.54 -18.02
CA ARG A 461 -9.68 6.21 -17.22
C ARG A 461 -9.85 5.54 -15.87
N PHE A 462 -9.80 4.20 -15.81
CA PHE A 462 -9.88 3.47 -14.56
C PHE A 462 -8.74 3.84 -13.60
N HIS A 463 -7.48 3.90 -14.09
CA HIS A 463 -6.33 4.30 -13.27
C HIS A 463 -6.38 5.77 -12.83
N GLN A 464 -6.87 6.67 -13.69
CA GLN A 464 -7.09 8.07 -13.30
C GLN A 464 -8.11 8.20 -12.16
N LEU A 465 -9.19 7.39 -12.19
CA LEU A 465 -10.20 7.35 -11.12
C LEU A 465 -9.68 6.65 -9.85
N GLN A 466 -8.82 5.64 -9.98
CA GLN A 466 -8.11 5.05 -8.84
C GLN A 466 -7.26 6.10 -8.10
N GLU A 467 -6.55 6.94 -8.85
CA GLU A 467 -5.79 8.05 -8.26
C GLU A 467 -6.71 9.10 -7.63
N LEU A 468 -7.78 9.52 -8.34
CA LEU A 468 -8.73 10.52 -7.89
C LEU A 468 -9.38 10.16 -6.54
N PHE A 469 -9.83 8.91 -6.41
CA PHE A 469 -10.55 8.40 -5.25
C PHE A 469 -9.65 7.60 -4.28
N SER A 470 -8.35 7.57 -4.53
CA SER A 470 -7.35 6.91 -3.68
C SER A 470 -7.66 5.44 -3.38
N PHE A 471 -8.07 4.65 -4.40
CA PHE A 471 -8.27 3.21 -4.23
C PHE A 471 -7.31 2.38 -5.09
N ASN A 472 -7.08 1.12 -4.70
CA ASN A 472 -6.14 0.21 -5.36
C ASN A 472 -6.72 -1.18 -5.64
N ALA A 473 -7.92 -1.46 -5.18
CA ALA A 473 -8.59 -2.74 -5.34
C ALA A 473 -10.10 -2.53 -5.55
N ILE A 474 -10.75 -3.52 -6.15
CA ILE A 474 -12.21 -3.59 -6.32
C ILE A 474 -12.73 -4.89 -5.67
N PRO A 475 -13.98 -4.92 -5.17
CA PRO A 475 -15.01 -3.89 -5.27
C PRO A 475 -14.69 -2.63 -4.46
N PHE A 476 -14.97 -1.47 -5.02
CA PHE A 476 -14.82 -0.16 -4.39
C PHE A 476 -16.02 0.73 -4.71
N ASN A 477 -16.47 1.50 -3.72
CA ASN A 477 -17.56 2.45 -3.90
C ASN A 477 -17.15 3.82 -3.37
N VAL A 478 -17.67 4.87 -4.01
CA VAL A 478 -17.58 6.24 -3.51
C VAL A 478 -18.93 6.91 -3.61
N THR A 479 -19.31 7.66 -2.58
CA THR A 479 -20.54 8.44 -2.55
C THR A 479 -20.21 9.91 -2.83
N LEU A 480 -20.97 10.52 -3.73
CA LEU A 480 -20.90 11.93 -4.07
C LEU A 480 -22.18 12.63 -3.64
N THR A 481 -22.04 13.84 -3.10
CA THR A 481 -23.16 14.73 -2.81
C THR A 481 -23.77 15.31 -4.10
N PRO A 482 -25.00 15.85 -4.04
CA PRO A 482 -25.63 16.49 -5.21
C PRO A 482 -24.83 17.66 -5.79
N ASP A 483 -24.02 18.36 -5.00
CA ASP A 483 -23.13 19.44 -5.41
C ASP A 483 -21.72 18.96 -5.81
N GLY A 484 -21.48 17.65 -5.83
CA GLY A 484 -20.27 17.04 -6.35
C GLY A 484 -19.11 16.94 -5.37
N ARG A 485 -19.38 16.93 -4.06
CA ARG A 485 -18.36 16.65 -3.04
C ARG A 485 -18.26 15.14 -2.77
N ILE A 486 -17.09 14.66 -2.45
CA ILE A 486 -16.84 13.26 -2.07
C ILE A 486 -17.22 13.09 -0.59
N VAL A 487 -18.15 12.19 -0.29
CA VAL A 487 -18.51 11.82 1.10
C VAL A 487 -17.49 10.81 1.62
N ARG A 488 -16.90 11.07 2.77
CA ARG A 488 -15.85 10.20 3.32
C ARG A 488 -16.39 8.84 3.76
N ASP A 489 -17.31 8.81 4.70
CA ASP A 489 -17.94 7.58 5.16
C ASP A 489 -19.22 7.30 4.37
N GLY A 490 -19.06 7.25 3.05
CA GLY A 490 -20.17 7.11 2.12
C GLY A 490 -20.82 5.73 2.15
N LEU A 491 -21.96 5.67 1.48
CA LEU A 491 -22.73 4.43 1.34
C LEU A 491 -21.95 3.39 0.53
N LEU A 492 -21.95 2.17 1.01
CA LEU A 492 -21.29 1.04 0.34
C LEU A 492 -22.35 0.07 -0.19
N LEU A 493 -22.13 -0.46 -1.40
CA LEU A 493 -23.04 -1.48 -1.96
C LEU A 493 -23.18 -2.70 -1.03
N ARG A 494 -22.10 -3.10 -0.35
CA ARG A 494 -22.13 -4.18 0.64
C ARG A 494 -23.07 -3.89 1.83
N ALA A 495 -23.31 -2.62 2.16
CA ALA A 495 -24.29 -2.25 3.19
C ALA A 495 -25.73 -2.64 2.79
N ALA A 496 -26.00 -2.76 1.48
CA ALA A 496 -27.26 -3.28 0.96
C ALA A 496 -27.54 -4.72 1.40
N LYS A 497 -26.51 -5.51 1.74
CA LYS A 497 -26.68 -6.86 2.31
C LYS A 497 -27.36 -6.87 3.68
N ALA A 498 -27.30 -5.75 4.42
CA ALA A 498 -28.00 -5.60 5.69
C ALA A 498 -29.52 -5.36 5.53
N GLY A 499 -30.00 -5.24 4.29
CA GLY A 499 -31.39 -5.02 3.94
C GLY A 499 -31.73 -3.58 3.57
N PHE A 500 -32.84 -3.42 2.86
CA PHE A 500 -33.27 -2.14 2.31
C PHE A 500 -33.50 -1.07 3.39
N ASP A 501 -34.22 -1.42 4.44
CA ASP A 501 -34.58 -0.46 5.50
C ASP A 501 -33.32 0.03 6.25
N ARG A 502 -32.35 -0.86 6.47
CA ARG A 502 -31.06 -0.46 7.09
C ARG A 502 -30.25 0.47 6.20
N PHE A 503 -30.22 0.21 4.90
CA PHE A 503 -29.52 1.11 3.95
C PHE A 503 -30.19 2.50 3.91
N ILE A 504 -31.53 2.56 3.91
CA ILE A 504 -32.22 3.84 3.94
C ILE A 504 -31.93 4.60 5.22
N LEU A 505 -31.89 3.92 6.35
CA LEU A 505 -31.48 4.54 7.61
C LEU A 505 -30.07 5.13 7.51
N MET A 506 -29.12 4.39 6.98
CA MET A 506 -27.74 4.88 6.76
C MET A 506 -27.69 6.08 5.80
N LEU A 507 -28.53 6.10 4.76
CA LEU A 507 -28.63 7.23 3.83
C LEU A 507 -29.15 8.49 4.56
N GLU A 508 -30.17 8.37 5.38
CA GLU A 508 -30.73 9.50 6.13
C GLU A 508 -29.76 9.97 7.25
N GLU A 509 -29.10 9.05 7.95
CA GLU A 509 -28.03 9.38 8.91
C GLU A 509 -26.88 10.14 8.24
N MET A 510 -26.44 9.69 7.05
CA MET A 510 -25.40 10.39 6.27
C MET A 510 -25.84 11.80 5.89
N LYS A 511 -27.06 11.98 5.38
CA LYS A 511 -27.61 13.29 5.01
C LYS A 511 -27.66 14.23 6.21
N ALA A 512 -28.16 13.74 7.35
CA ALA A 512 -28.24 14.54 8.57
C ALA A 512 -26.86 15.03 9.03
N LYS A 513 -25.84 14.17 9.01
CA LYS A 513 -24.45 14.53 9.32
C LYS A 513 -23.85 15.57 8.35
N LEU A 514 -24.32 15.64 7.11
CA LEU A 514 -23.84 16.59 6.11
C LEU A 514 -24.55 17.95 6.17
N GLU A 515 -25.70 18.03 6.87
CA GLU A 515 -26.46 19.27 7.10
C GLU A 515 -26.04 19.98 8.41
N GLU A 516 -25.36 19.28 9.34
CA GLU A 516 -24.73 19.86 10.55
C GLU A 516 -23.42 20.59 10.24
#